data_669a22c93bb868bab87d80a4298cd568
#
_entry.id   669a22c93bb868bab87d80a4298cd568
#
_cell.length_a   1.000
_cell.length_b   1.000
_cell.length_c   1.000
_cell.angle_alpha   90.00
_cell.angle_beta   90.00
_cell.angle_gamma   90.00
#
_symmetry.space_group_name_H-M   'P 1'
#
loop_
_entity.id
_entity.type
_entity.pdbx_description
1 polymer ?
#
loop_
_entity_poly.entity_id
_entity_poly.type
_entity_poly.pdbx_seq_one_letter_code
_entity_poly.pdbx_strand_id
1 'polypeptide(L)'
;MINLLRGARQKLARLRPVRVPDAPARPFRDLWPGDAARGARLLRGEADFAGTIRPMRLLAESGEPWGGKGASPAWRAAAHGFAWMRDLRALGTDAARLRARALTADWLQSGWEEDIADAPEVAGARISAWLGHWDFFAATAEDVFRRQVMQRLAQDARDLVGALPAEEDHRGALVALKGALAAAVALEEEAYLQRAIRFLPAEIERQFLPDGGHVERSPAQQLAALQDLIEIRNLLHGVGVEAPPHLLAALDRAAPALRLFRHGDGGLALFNGAREENSALLDLVLTQGQARGRGALELPETGFQRLQAGRSVIIMDAGPPPRGRAGATGLGGLPSGADRFAHAGTLSFEMSVGRDRLIVNCGAAPAGEEGWRDALRATAAHSTLVLSDTNSSELRPEGLGRKPETIEVERQEATGAQWLEASHDGWRGPFGAVHRRRLYLAESGDDLRGEDVLELPPDAPVPIFVVRFHLHPAVTANLLQDESAVLLRLASGAGWKLRAKGARV
;
A
#
# COMPACT_ATOMS: atom_id res chain seq x y z
N MET A 1 -4.57 -14.13 30.51
CA MET A 1 -3.75 -13.82 31.70
C MET A 1 -2.50 -13.02 31.35
N ILE A 2 -1.76 -13.35 30.27
CA ILE A 2 -0.56 -12.60 29.81
C ILE A 2 -0.89 -11.18 29.38
N ASN A 3 -2.00 -10.95 28.67
CA ASN A 3 -2.42 -9.62 28.22
C ASN A 3 -2.90 -8.70 29.35
N LEU A 4 -3.51 -9.26 30.40
CA LEU A 4 -3.89 -8.51 31.61
C LEU A 4 -2.67 -8.05 32.42
N LEU A 5 -1.63 -8.87 32.48
CA LEU A 5 -0.37 -8.53 33.14
C LEU A 5 0.45 -7.51 32.32
N ARG A 6 0.37 -7.55 30.98
CA ARG A 6 0.94 -6.53 30.10
C ARG A 6 0.25 -5.17 30.30
N GLY A 7 -1.08 -5.13 30.32
CA GLY A 7 -1.86 -3.91 30.56
C GLY A 7 -1.62 -3.29 31.94
N ALA A 8 -1.48 -4.11 32.98
CA ALA A 8 -1.17 -3.62 34.34
C ALA A 8 0.27 -3.08 34.45
N ARG A 9 1.25 -3.72 33.79
CA ARG A 9 2.63 -3.22 33.70
C ARG A 9 2.73 -1.91 32.92
N GLN A 10 1.98 -1.77 31.83
CA GLN A 10 1.93 -0.51 31.07
C GLN A 10 1.32 0.62 31.89
N LYS A 11 0.22 0.36 32.63
CA LYS A 11 -0.38 1.37 33.52
C LYS A 11 0.56 1.80 34.64
N LEU A 12 1.33 0.88 35.22
CA LEU A 12 2.34 1.21 36.26
C LEU A 12 3.57 1.95 35.67
N ALA A 13 3.96 1.62 34.43
CA ALA A 13 5.06 2.34 33.74
C ALA A 13 4.69 3.79 33.41
N ARG A 14 3.40 4.08 33.17
CA ARG A 14 2.87 5.44 32.97
C ARG A 14 3.08 6.38 34.17
N LEU A 15 3.32 5.84 35.34
CA LEU A 15 3.50 6.63 36.58
C LEU A 15 4.96 7.13 36.78
N ARG A 16 5.92 6.71 35.96
CA ARG A 16 7.29 7.20 36.06
C ARG A 16 7.44 8.51 35.28
N PRO A 17 7.95 9.60 35.92
CA PRO A 17 8.16 10.86 35.24
C PRO A 17 9.21 10.67 34.11
N VAL A 18 8.83 11.02 32.90
CA VAL A 18 9.75 11.14 31.76
C VAL A 18 10.19 12.59 31.70
N ARG A 19 11.49 12.84 31.53
CA ARG A 19 11.97 14.17 31.21
C ARG A 19 11.50 14.48 29.79
N VAL A 20 10.58 15.41 29.64
CA VAL A 20 10.01 15.81 28.38
C VAL A 20 10.65 17.12 27.98
N PRO A 21 11.36 17.22 26.86
CA PRO A 21 11.86 18.50 26.35
C PRO A 21 10.69 19.38 25.85
N ASP A 22 10.88 20.71 25.83
CA ASP A 22 9.85 21.65 25.36
C ASP A 22 9.64 21.62 23.84
N ALA A 23 10.58 21.02 23.08
CA ALA A 23 10.54 20.82 21.65
C ALA A 23 11.38 19.59 21.26
N PRO A 24 11.18 19.01 20.07
CA PRO A 24 12.06 17.96 19.57
C PRO A 24 13.53 18.41 19.54
N ALA A 25 14.43 17.61 20.07
CA ALA A 25 15.86 17.95 20.18
C ALA A 25 16.52 18.05 18.80
N ARG A 26 16.04 17.27 17.84
CA ARG A 26 16.51 17.33 16.44
C ARG A 26 15.30 17.41 15.48
N PRO A 27 15.37 18.29 14.45
CA PRO A 27 14.32 18.39 13.48
C PRO A 27 14.26 17.13 12.61
N PHE A 28 13.09 16.57 12.50
CA PHE A 28 12.72 15.59 11.49
C PHE A 28 11.82 16.29 10.47
N ARG A 29 11.98 16.03 9.19
CA ARG A 29 11.15 16.65 8.16
C ARG A 29 10.51 15.56 7.31
N ASP A 30 9.21 15.61 7.17
CA ASP A 30 8.49 14.84 6.16
C ASP A 30 8.91 15.30 4.76
N LEU A 31 9.39 14.35 3.94
CA LEU A 31 9.91 14.63 2.60
C LEU A 31 8.86 14.59 1.51
N TRP A 32 7.69 14.03 1.82
CA TRP A 32 6.70 13.69 0.81
C TRP A 32 5.69 14.82 0.62
N PRO A 33 5.27 15.08 -0.63
CA PRO A 33 4.23 16.07 -0.90
C PRO A 33 2.88 15.61 -0.33
N GLY A 34 2.10 16.56 0.16
CA GLY A 34 0.69 16.35 0.50
C GLY A 34 -0.22 16.69 -0.68
N ASP A 35 -1.48 16.29 -0.55
CA ASP A 35 -2.55 16.59 -1.50
C ASP A 35 -3.35 17.82 -1.03
N ALA A 36 -3.23 18.93 -1.76
CA ALA A 36 -3.94 20.16 -1.44
C ALA A 36 -5.47 20.03 -1.53
N ALA A 37 -5.99 19.16 -2.40
CA ALA A 37 -7.44 18.93 -2.50
C ALA A 37 -7.98 18.22 -1.25
N ARG A 38 -7.24 17.22 -0.73
CA ARG A 38 -7.53 16.56 0.55
C ARG A 38 -7.38 17.53 1.71
N GLY A 39 -6.35 18.38 1.70
CA GLY A 39 -6.17 19.43 2.68
C GLY A 39 -7.33 20.43 2.72
N ALA A 40 -7.83 20.85 1.55
CA ALA A 40 -8.99 21.73 1.44
C ALA A 40 -10.27 21.07 1.99
N ARG A 41 -10.40 19.75 1.86
CA ARG A 41 -11.51 18.97 2.43
C ARG A 41 -11.44 18.97 3.96
N LEU A 42 -10.25 18.75 4.52
CA LEU A 42 -10.00 18.82 5.97
C LEU A 42 -10.32 20.20 6.57
N LEU A 43 -10.05 21.28 5.82
CA LEU A 43 -10.46 22.63 6.24
C LEU A 43 -11.98 22.77 6.36
N ARG A 44 -12.73 22.11 5.50
CA ARG A 44 -14.21 22.09 5.54
C ARG A 44 -14.80 21.15 6.59
N GLY A 45 -13.95 20.45 7.34
CA GLY A 45 -14.37 19.54 8.38
C GLY A 45 -14.75 18.12 7.90
N GLU A 46 -14.17 17.70 6.78
CA GLU A 46 -14.33 16.36 6.20
C GLU A 46 -12.97 15.74 5.93
N ALA A 47 -12.86 14.42 6.11
CA ALA A 47 -11.64 13.67 5.82
C ALA A 47 -11.94 12.48 4.91
N ASP A 48 -11.05 12.25 3.97
CA ASP A 48 -11.04 11.12 3.06
C ASP A 48 -9.97 10.13 3.49
N PHE A 49 -10.37 9.12 4.27
CA PHE A 49 -9.48 8.08 4.75
C PHE A 49 -10.04 6.69 4.42
N ALA A 50 -9.13 5.77 4.12
CA ALA A 50 -9.45 4.37 3.82
C ALA A 50 -10.58 4.21 2.78
N GLY A 51 -10.66 5.13 1.82
CA GLY A 51 -11.68 5.11 0.77
C GLY A 51 -13.02 5.72 1.17
N THR A 52 -13.16 6.30 2.36
CA THR A 52 -14.42 6.85 2.88
C THR A 52 -14.28 8.31 3.26
N ILE A 53 -15.22 9.13 2.83
CA ILE A 53 -15.32 10.54 3.25
C ILE A 53 -16.26 10.62 4.45
N ARG A 54 -15.75 11.14 5.58
CA ARG A 54 -16.51 11.31 6.81
C ARG A 54 -16.22 12.64 7.49
N PRO A 55 -17.13 13.12 8.38
CA PRO A 55 -16.89 14.31 9.15
C PRO A 55 -15.63 14.21 10.03
N MET A 56 -14.80 15.25 10.00
CA MET A 56 -13.65 15.43 10.89
C MET A 56 -13.67 16.85 11.44
N ARG A 57 -14.56 17.07 12.40
CA ARG A 57 -14.81 18.34 13.07
C ARG A 57 -14.31 18.29 14.50
N LEU A 58 -14.12 19.46 15.14
CA LEU A 58 -13.81 19.51 16.55
C LEU A 58 -14.99 18.95 17.35
N LEU A 59 -14.71 18.29 18.47
CA LEU A 59 -15.72 17.70 19.33
C LEU A 59 -16.72 18.76 19.84
N ALA A 60 -16.20 19.97 20.13
CA ALA A 60 -17.05 21.09 20.55
C ALA A 60 -17.98 21.61 19.43
N GLU A 61 -17.63 21.39 18.16
CA GLU A 61 -18.46 21.81 17.01
C GLU A 61 -19.52 20.76 16.66
N SER A 62 -19.20 19.46 16.80
CA SER A 62 -20.03 18.36 16.33
C SER A 62 -20.76 17.61 17.43
N GLY A 63 -20.24 17.63 18.66
CA GLY A 63 -20.70 16.76 19.75
C GLY A 63 -20.41 15.26 19.54
N GLU A 64 -19.73 14.92 18.44
CA GLU A 64 -19.41 13.53 18.08
C GLU A 64 -17.91 13.35 17.82
N PRO A 65 -17.36 12.16 18.06
CA PRO A 65 -15.98 11.85 17.74
C PRO A 65 -15.74 11.88 16.21
N TRP A 66 -14.47 12.01 15.83
CA TRP A 66 -14.07 12.03 14.42
C TRP A 66 -14.60 10.80 13.66
N GLY A 67 -15.19 11.05 12.47
CA GLY A 67 -15.80 10.02 11.64
C GLY A 67 -17.22 9.63 12.04
N GLY A 68 -17.70 10.07 13.21
CA GLY A 68 -19.04 9.76 13.70
C GLY A 68 -19.28 8.27 13.94
N LYS A 69 -20.54 7.90 14.20
CA LYS A 69 -20.96 6.51 14.36
C LYS A 69 -20.75 5.73 13.08
N GLY A 70 -20.09 4.55 13.15
CA GLY A 70 -19.88 3.65 12.02
C GLY A 70 -18.63 3.95 11.18
N ALA A 71 -17.70 4.81 11.64
CA ALA A 71 -16.39 4.89 11.03
C ALA A 71 -15.66 3.55 11.15
N SER A 72 -15.09 3.05 10.01
CA SER A 72 -14.36 1.79 10.01
C SER A 72 -13.07 1.87 10.87
N PRO A 73 -12.55 0.75 11.38
CA PRO A 73 -11.26 0.73 12.06
C PRO A 73 -10.14 1.36 11.22
N ALA A 74 -10.08 1.09 9.91
CA ALA A 74 -9.09 1.66 9.01
C ALA A 74 -9.21 3.19 8.90
N TRP A 75 -10.45 3.73 8.86
CA TRP A 75 -10.69 5.17 8.84
C TRP A 75 -10.19 5.83 10.15
N ARG A 76 -10.55 5.24 11.30
CA ARG A 76 -10.11 5.73 12.61
C ARG A 76 -8.60 5.67 12.78
N ALA A 77 -7.97 4.57 12.35
CA ALA A 77 -6.52 4.45 12.35
C ALA A 77 -5.84 5.57 11.57
N ALA A 78 -6.35 5.89 10.37
CA ALA A 78 -5.83 7.00 9.57
C ALA A 78 -6.03 8.36 10.25
N ALA A 79 -7.19 8.58 10.89
CA ALA A 79 -7.47 9.80 11.64
C ALA A 79 -6.50 9.98 12.83
N HIS A 80 -6.32 8.95 13.66
CA HIS A 80 -5.43 8.96 14.83
C HIS A 80 -3.94 8.88 14.48
N GLY A 81 -3.59 8.45 13.26
CA GLY A 81 -2.23 8.40 12.74
C GLY A 81 -1.66 9.75 12.28
N PHE A 82 -2.50 10.79 12.13
CA PHE A 82 -2.12 12.18 11.80
C PHE A 82 -1.34 12.37 10.48
N ALA A 83 -1.18 11.36 9.64
CA ALA A 83 -0.50 11.50 8.34
C ALA A 83 -1.16 12.57 7.42
N TRP A 84 -2.42 12.89 7.66
CA TRP A 84 -3.19 13.95 6.99
C TRP A 84 -2.66 15.37 7.24
N MET A 85 -1.79 15.59 8.23
CA MET A 85 -1.13 16.90 8.44
C MET A 85 -0.36 17.34 7.20
N ARG A 86 0.19 16.40 6.44
CA ARG A 86 0.85 16.62 5.17
C ARG A 86 -0.05 17.34 4.18
N ASP A 87 -1.33 16.94 4.10
CA ASP A 87 -2.31 17.53 3.19
C ASP A 87 -2.69 18.95 3.58
N LEU A 88 -2.85 19.23 4.87
CA LEU A 88 -3.04 20.60 5.36
C LEU A 88 -1.80 21.48 5.09
N ARG A 89 -0.59 20.96 5.31
CA ARG A 89 0.65 21.67 5.01
C ARG A 89 0.76 22.04 3.53
N ALA A 90 0.28 21.16 2.62
CA ALA A 90 0.30 21.40 1.19
C ALA A 90 -0.50 22.63 0.74
N LEU A 91 -1.46 23.09 1.55
CA LEU A 91 -2.21 24.33 1.27
C LEU A 91 -1.38 25.62 1.49
N GLY A 92 -0.33 25.57 2.34
CA GLY A 92 0.56 26.68 2.60
C GLY A 92 -0.10 27.91 3.25
N THR A 93 -1.28 27.76 3.89
CA THR A 93 -2.06 28.86 4.46
C THR A 93 -2.08 28.85 6.00
N ASP A 94 -2.24 30.02 6.62
CA ASP A 94 -2.42 30.13 8.06
C ASP A 94 -3.69 29.42 8.55
N ALA A 95 -4.75 29.44 7.78
CA ALA A 95 -5.99 28.71 8.09
C ALA A 95 -5.74 27.21 8.21
N ALA A 96 -4.94 26.63 7.31
CA ALA A 96 -4.55 25.22 7.37
C ALA A 96 -3.71 24.91 8.61
N ARG A 97 -2.77 25.80 8.95
CA ARG A 97 -1.95 25.67 10.16
C ARG A 97 -2.79 25.73 11.43
N LEU A 98 -3.70 26.69 11.52
CA LEU A 98 -4.61 26.84 12.66
C LEU A 98 -5.56 25.63 12.78
N ARG A 99 -6.05 25.10 11.65
CA ARG A 99 -6.88 23.87 11.64
C ARG A 99 -6.09 22.69 12.16
N ALA A 100 -4.84 22.49 11.75
CA ALA A 100 -3.97 21.43 12.25
C ALA A 100 -3.80 21.53 13.79
N ARG A 101 -3.56 22.73 14.31
CA ARG A 101 -3.48 22.99 15.77
C ARG A 101 -4.78 22.67 16.49
N ALA A 102 -5.90 23.17 15.97
CA ALA A 102 -7.21 22.97 16.58
C ALA A 102 -7.58 21.48 16.66
N LEU A 103 -7.39 20.74 15.56
CA LEU A 103 -7.64 19.28 15.55
C LEU A 103 -6.70 18.53 16.50
N THR A 104 -5.41 18.93 16.58
CA THR A 104 -4.47 18.32 17.52
C THR A 104 -4.84 18.62 18.98
N ALA A 105 -5.21 19.87 19.29
CA ALA A 105 -5.64 20.26 20.63
C ALA A 105 -6.93 19.52 21.05
N ASP A 106 -7.91 19.44 20.16
CA ASP A 106 -9.14 18.68 20.35
C ASP A 106 -8.85 17.20 20.65
N TRP A 107 -7.95 16.58 19.86
CA TRP A 107 -7.53 15.21 20.09
C TRP A 107 -6.84 15.01 21.43
N LEU A 108 -5.96 15.91 21.85
CA LEU A 108 -5.27 15.85 23.14
C LEU A 108 -6.22 15.99 24.33
N GLN A 109 -7.29 16.78 24.19
CA GLN A 109 -8.26 17.07 25.25
C GLN A 109 -9.38 16.02 25.33
N SER A 110 -9.74 15.42 24.23
CA SER A 110 -10.90 14.51 24.13
C SER A 110 -10.68 13.16 24.81
N GLY A 111 -9.46 12.87 25.28
CA GLY A 111 -9.14 11.63 26.00
C GLY A 111 -9.53 10.39 25.22
N TRP A 112 -9.22 10.37 23.91
CA TRP A 112 -9.52 9.22 23.04
C TRP A 112 -8.97 7.92 23.66
N GLU A 113 -9.78 7.25 24.47
CA GLU A 113 -9.53 5.93 25.03
C GLU A 113 -9.98 4.85 24.03
N GLU A 114 -9.53 4.95 22.79
CA GLU A 114 -9.77 3.94 21.77
C GLU A 114 -8.52 3.06 21.62
N ASP A 115 -8.69 1.75 21.75
CA ASP A 115 -7.59 0.79 21.54
C ASP A 115 -6.86 0.98 20.23
N ILE A 116 -7.59 1.45 19.20
CA ILE A 116 -7.02 1.71 17.85
C ILE A 116 -6.02 2.87 17.85
N ALA A 117 -6.22 3.89 18.68
CA ALA A 117 -5.30 5.02 18.79
C ALA A 117 -3.95 4.62 19.40
N ASP A 118 -3.95 3.57 20.23
CA ASP A 118 -2.77 3.01 20.89
C ASP A 118 -2.14 1.84 20.10
N ALA A 119 -2.72 1.45 18.95
CA ALA A 119 -2.14 0.44 18.09
C ALA A 119 -0.72 0.86 17.60
N PRO A 120 0.29 -0.03 17.61
CA PRO A 120 1.68 0.33 17.31
C PRO A 120 1.86 1.06 15.99
N GLU A 121 1.18 0.62 14.91
CA GLU A 121 1.23 1.28 13.61
C GLU A 121 0.64 2.70 13.65
N VAL A 122 -0.44 2.92 14.42
CA VAL A 122 -1.11 4.22 14.52
C VAL A 122 -0.30 5.19 15.37
N ALA A 123 0.21 4.73 16.52
CA ALA A 123 1.10 5.52 17.36
C ALA A 123 2.40 5.89 16.62
N GLY A 124 2.99 4.94 15.87
CA GLY A 124 4.18 5.17 15.05
C GLY A 124 3.94 6.18 13.92
N ALA A 125 2.80 6.10 13.25
CA ALA A 125 2.38 7.08 12.23
C ALA A 125 2.19 8.48 12.84
N ARG A 126 1.51 8.58 13.98
CA ARG A 126 1.26 9.84 14.71
C ARG A 126 2.56 10.51 15.14
N ILE A 127 3.48 9.78 15.77
CA ILE A 127 4.78 10.28 16.16
C ILE A 127 5.53 10.83 14.94
N SER A 128 5.60 10.06 13.87
CA SER A 128 6.26 10.48 12.63
C SER A 128 5.62 11.73 12.02
N ALA A 129 4.29 11.81 12.01
CA ALA A 129 3.56 12.95 11.48
C ALA A 129 3.77 14.23 12.33
N TRP A 130 3.67 14.12 13.66
CA TRP A 130 3.88 15.28 14.54
C TRP A 130 5.32 15.80 14.47
N LEU A 131 6.30 14.93 14.45
CA LEU A 131 7.69 15.31 14.31
C LEU A 131 8.00 15.85 12.90
N GLY A 132 7.50 15.21 11.85
CA GLY A 132 7.73 15.59 10.46
C GLY A 132 7.08 16.92 10.06
N HIS A 133 6.07 17.37 10.83
CA HIS A 133 5.35 18.62 10.60
C HIS A 133 5.44 19.58 11.80
N TRP A 134 6.36 19.37 12.74
CA TRP A 134 6.52 20.20 13.92
C TRP A 134 6.64 21.69 13.60
N ASP A 135 7.44 22.03 12.60
CA ASP A 135 7.63 23.41 12.12
C ASP A 135 6.34 24.06 11.59
N PHE A 136 5.45 23.25 11.02
CA PHE A 136 4.18 23.72 10.46
C PHE A 136 3.14 24.02 11.54
N PHE A 137 2.91 23.12 12.50
CA PHE A 137 1.78 23.26 13.42
C PHE A 137 2.17 23.63 14.86
N ALA A 138 3.36 23.23 15.35
CA ALA A 138 3.71 23.34 16.76
C ALA A 138 4.74 24.43 17.07
N ALA A 139 5.78 24.60 16.25
CA ALA A 139 6.95 25.44 16.56
C ALA A 139 6.60 26.89 16.95
N THR A 140 5.55 27.46 16.36
CA THR A 140 5.07 28.83 16.64
C THR A 140 3.80 28.86 17.46
N ALA A 141 3.42 27.75 18.11
CA ALA A 141 2.28 27.68 19.00
C ALA A 141 2.66 28.13 20.43
N GLU A 142 1.66 28.31 21.29
CA GLU A 142 1.86 28.63 22.70
C GLU A 142 2.58 27.51 23.44
N ASP A 143 3.35 27.86 24.46
CA ASP A 143 4.16 26.93 25.26
C ASP A 143 3.33 25.81 25.89
N VAL A 144 2.12 26.10 26.30
CA VAL A 144 1.21 25.09 26.88
C VAL A 144 0.88 24.00 25.84
N PHE A 145 0.51 24.41 24.63
CA PHE A 145 0.21 23.48 23.54
C PHE A 145 1.43 22.64 23.18
N ARG A 146 2.61 23.26 23.00
CA ARG A 146 3.85 22.52 22.67
C ARG A 146 4.16 21.47 23.73
N ARG A 147 4.08 21.83 25.01
CA ARG A 147 4.31 20.91 26.13
C ARG A 147 3.33 19.74 26.13
N GLN A 148 2.04 20.00 25.86
CA GLN A 148 1.02 18.92 25.79
C GLN A 148 1.33 17.93 24.65
N VAL A 149 1.70 18.44 23.46
CA VAL A 149 2.10 17.60 22.33
C VAL A 149 3.33 16.75 22.70
N MET A 150 4.37 17.37 23.28
CA MET A 150 5.59 16.66 23.67
C MET A 150 5.36 15.63 24.79
N GLN A 151 4.50 15.94 25.76
CA GLN A 151 4.13 15.00 26.82
C GLN A 151 3.42 13.76 26.23
N ARG A 152 2.46 13.97 25.33
CA ARG A 152 1.78 12.85 24.69
C ARG A 152 2.75 12.06 23.79
N LEU A 153 3.61 12.73 23.03
CA LEU A 153 4.62 12.08 22.19
C LEU A 153 5.55 11.21 23.04
N ALA A 154 6.03 11.70 24.18
CA ALA A 154 6.89 10.93 25.08
C ALA A 154 6.17 9.72 25.69
N GLN A 155 4.88 9.82 25.96
CA GLN A 155 4.07 8.70 26.40
C GLN A 155 3.88 7.66 25.28
N ASP A 156 3.46 8.10 24.09
CA ASP A 156 3.31 7.23 22.92
C ASP A 156 4.64 6.52 22.59
N ALA A 157 5.76 7.23 22.66
CA ALA A 157 7.08 6.68 22.42
C ALA A 157 7.44 5.55 23.39
N ARG A 158 7.16 5.73 24.69
CA ARG A 158 7.39 4.72 25.71
C ARG A 158 6.57 3.46 25.46
N ASP A 159 5.28 3.63 25.20
CA ASP A 159 4.36 2.53 24.98
C ASP A 159 4.73 1.79 23.69
N LEU A 160 5.02 2.52 22.62
CA LEU A 160 5.46 1.98 21.31
C LEU A 160 6.76 1.21 21.42
N VAL A 161 7.81 1.78 22.03
CA VAL A 161 9.09 1.10 22.20
C VAL A 161 8.93 -0.15 23.08
N GLY A 162 8.04 -0.10 24.07
CA GLY A 162 7.68 -1.28 24.90
C GLY A 162 6.99 -2.39 24.11
N ALA A 163 6.23 -2.03 23.07
CA ALA A 163 5.49 -2.97 22.22
C ALA A 163 6.36 -3.62 21.12
N LEU A 164 7.57 -3.13 20.87
CA LEU A 164 8.46 -3.72 19.87
C LEU A 164 9.02 -5.11 20.30
N PRO A 165 9.14 -6.08 19.38
CA PRO A 165 8.73 -6.00 17.97
C PRO A 165 7.21 -6.03 17.83
N ALA A 166 6.67 -5.30 16.84
CA ALA A 166 5.25 -5.31 16.53
C ALA A 166 4.81 -6.68 15.98
N GLU A 167 3.55 -7.04 16.22
CA GLU A 167 3.02 -8.38 15.89
C GLU A 167 2.43 -8.47 14.47
N GLU A 168 2.19 -7.33 13.82
CA GLU A 168 1.62 -7.24 12.49
C GLU A 168 2.55 -7.82 11.42
N ASP A 169 2.01 -8.62 10.49
CA ASP A 169 2.77 -9.23 9.40
C ASP A 169 2.84 -8.36 8.14
N HIS A 170 2.63 -7.05 8.28
CA HIS A 170 2.55 -6.09 7.18
C HIS A 170 3.29 -4.79 7.52
N ARG A 171 3.29 -3.83 6.57
CA ARG A 171 3.99 -2.53 6.69
C ARG A 171 3.71 -1.76 8.00
N GLY A 172 2.59 -2.01 8.67
CA GLY A 172 2.28 -1.39 9.96
C GLY A 172 3.39 -1.57 11.01
N ALA A 173 4.04 -2.74 11.04
CA ALA A 173 5.17 -3.00 11.93
C ALA A 173 6.40 -2.15 11.60
N LEU A 174 6.67 -1.90 10.31
CA LEU A 174 7.74 -0.99 9.88
C LEU A 174 7.43 0.46 10.24
N VAL A 175 6.15 0.89 10.12
CA VAL A 175 5.69 2.22 10.56
C VAL A 175 5.87 2.39 12.07
N ALA A 176 5.55 1.37 12.86
CA ALA A 176 5.77 1.37 14.31
C ALA A 176 7.26 1.54 14.64
N LEU A 177 8.13 0.78 13.99
CA LEU A 177 9.58 0.86 14.17
C LEU A 177 10.14 2.23 13.78
N LYS A 178 9.70 2.78 12.64
CA LYS A 178 10.06 4.14 12.20
C LYS A 178 9.65 5.19 13.22
N GLY A 179 8.42 5.12 13.74
CA GLY A 179 7.94 6.01 14.79
C GLY A 179 8.76 5.93 16.08
N ALA A 180 9.16 4.73 16.48
CA ALA A 180 10.05 4.52 17.63
C ALA A 180 11.43 5.16 17.43
N LEU A 181 12.03 5.02 16.24
CA LEU A 181 13.28 5.68 15.87
C LEU A 181 13.14 7.21 15.86
N ALA A 182 12.06 7.72 15.26
CA ALA A 182 11.81 9.17 15.24
C ALA A 182 11.65 9.75 16.65
N ALA A 183 10.93 9.05 17.52
CA ALA A 183 10.77 9.43 18.92
C ALA A 183 12.12 9.40 19.69
N ALA A 184 12.93 8.35 19.48
CA ALA A 184 14.24 8.22 20.12
C ALA A 184 15.16 9.42 19.78
N VAL A 185 15.15 9.83 18.51
CA VAL A 185 15.90 10.98 18.01
C VAL A 185 15.38 12.30 18.60
N ALA A 186 14.05 12.48 18.62
CA ALA A 186 13.44 13.71 19.10
C ALA A 186 13.54 13.91 20.61
N LEU A 187 13.58 12.83 21.38
CA LEU A 187 13.66 12.83 22.85
C LEU A 187 15.10 12.66 23.36
N GLU A 188 16.09 12.44 22.47
CA GLU A 188 17.49 12.07 22.81
C GLU A 188 17.57 10.85 23.74
N GLU A 189 16.69 9.86 23.53
CA GLU A 189 16.61 8.64 24.33
C GLU A 189 17.41 7.50 23.69
N GLU A 190 18.68 7.37 24.06
CA GLU A 190 19.61 6.38 23.53
C GLU A 190 19.09 4.94 23.70
N ALA A 191 18.46 4.63 24.83
CA ALA A 191 17.89 3.29 25.07
C ALA A 191 16.78 2.93 24.07
N TYR A 192 15.99 3.90 23.63
CA TYR A 192 14.96 3.72 22.61
C TYR A 192 15.59 3.52 21.24
N LEU A 193 16.60 4.31 20.92
CA LEU A 193 17.35 4.22 19.66
C LEU A 193 17.97 2.83 19.51
N GLN A 194 18.71 2.37 20.51
CA GLN A 194 19.38 1.05 20.49
C GLN A 194 18.35 -0.10 20.40
N ARG A 195 17.21 0.02 21.11
CA ARG A 195 16.16 -0.99 21.02
C ARG A 195 15.55 -1.06 19.62
N ALA A 196 15.23 0.08 19.00
CA ALA A 196 14.67 0.12 17.66
C ALA A 196 15.66 -0.38 16.60
N ILE A 197 16.94 0.02 16.66
CA ILE A 197 18.01 -0.47 15.77
C ILE A 197 18.16 -1.99 15.89
N ARG A 198 18.04 -2.54 17.09
CA ARG A 198 18.14 -4.00 17.31
C ARG A 198 17.10 -4.79 16.54
N PHE A 199 15.87 -4.28 16.42
CA PHE A 199 14.77 -4.98 15.73
C PHE A 199 14.73 -4.69 14.23
N LEU A 200 15.40 -3.64 13.76
CA LEU A 200 15.33 -3.19 12.37
C LEU A 200 15.75 -4.27 11.35
N PRO A 201 16.83 -5.05 11.51
CA PRO A 201 17.20 -6.08 10.54
C PRO A 201 16.14 -7.16 10.37
N ALA A 202 15.63 -7.70 11.49
CA ALA A 202 14.60 -8.73 11.46
C ALA A 202 13.28 -8.23 10.86
N GLU A 203 12.92 -6.96 11.10
CA GLU A 203 11.73 -6.37 10.49
C GLU A 203 11.89 -6.18 8.97
N ILE A 204 13.05 -5.73 8.52
CA ILE A 204 13.36 -5.62 7.08
C ILE A 204 13.27 -6.99 6.40
N GLU A 205 13.86 -8.04 6.99
CA GLU A 205 13.80 -9.40 6.44
C GLU A 205 12.36 -9.95 6.39
N ARG A 206 11.52 -9.55 7.35
CA ARG A 206 10.10 -9.94 7.38
C ARG A 206 9.26 -9.22 6.33
N GLN A 207 9.59 -7.95 6.01
CA GLN A 207 8.80 -7.08 5.14
C GLN A 207 9.23 -7.16 3.67
N PHE A 208 10.50 -7.44 3.39
CA PHE A 208 11.03 -7.45 2.04
C PHE A 208 11.57 -8.83 1.66
N LEU A 209 11.03 -9.36 0.57
CA LEU A 209 11.48 -10.63 -0.01
C LEU A 209 12.88 -10.48 -0.63
N PRO A 210 13.61 -11.57 -0.90
CA PRO A 210 14.96 -11.52 -1.45
C PRO A 210 15.09 -10.73 -2.75
N ASP A 211 14.04 -10.71 -3.58
CA ASP A 211 13.94 -9.95 -4.84
C ASP A 211 13.63 -8.45 -4.65
N GLY A 212 13.46 -8.00 -3.41
CA GLY A 212 13.15 -6.61 -3.04
C GLY A 212 11.68 -6.23 -3.06
N GLY A 213 10.79 -7.17 -3.38
CA GLY A 213 9.36 -6.93 -3.31
C GLY A 213 8.83 -6.96 -1.87
N HIS A 214 7.78 -6.20 -1.60
CA HIS A 214 7.12 -6.14 -0.29
C HIS A 214 6.16 -7.31 -0.11
N VAL A 215 6.11 -7.89 1.09
CA VAL A 215 5.29 -9.08 1.41
C VAL A 215 3.79 -8.91 1.15
N GLU A 216 3.25 -7.70 1.21
CA GLU A 216 1.85 -7.42 0.89
C GLU A 216 1.54 -7.49 -0.62
N ARG A 217 2.56 -7.62 -1.49
CA ARG A 217 2.44 -7.75 -2.94
C ARG A 217 1.58 -6.64 -3.60
N SER A 218 1.57 -5.47 -3.00
CA SER A 218 0.85 -4.28 -3.46
C SER A 218 1.83 -3.22 -3.95
N PRO A 219 1.71 -2.72 -5.20
CA PRO A 219 2.56 -1.63 -5.67
C PRO A 219 2.49 -0.37 -4.79
N ALA A 220 1.32 -0.07 -4.21
CA ALA A 220 1.15 1.04 -3.29
C ALA A 220 1.89 0.81 -1.96
N GLN A 221 1.86 -0.43 -1.42
CA GLN A 221 2.61 -0.76 -0.21
C GLN A 221 4.13 -0.83 -0.49
N GLN A 222 4.54 -1.28 -1.66
CA GLN A 222 5.95 -1.21 -2.11
C GLN A 222 6.47 0.23 -2.09
N LEU A 223 5.69 1.17 -2.65
CA LEU A 223 6.02 2.60 -2.64
C LEU A 223 6.13 3.13 -1.20
N ALA A 224 5.12 2.87 -0.39
CA ALA A 224 5.05 3.36 0.98
C ALA A 224 6.14 2.75 1.89
N ALA A 225 6.46 1.46 1.73
CA ALA A 225 7.52 0.80 2.47
C ALA A 225 8.91 1.34 2.08
N LEU A 226 9.14 1.63 0.79
CA LEU A 226 10.36 2.29 0.34
C LEU A 226 10.50 3.70 0.94
N GLN A 227 9.40 4.45 1.05
CA GLN A 227 9.39 5.75 1.75
C GLN A 227 9.82 5.58 3.22
N ASP A 228 9.28 4.58 3.93
CA ASP A 228 9.64 4.31 5.32
C ASP A 228 11.14 3.97 5.48
N LEU A 229 11.71 3.13 4.59
CA LEU A 229 13.15 2.82 4.62
C LEU A 229 14.01 4.07 4.39
N ILE A 230 13.63 4.93 3.47
CA ILE A 230 14.33 6.20 3.19
C ILE A 230 14.31 7.10 4.43
N GLU A 231 13.14 7.24 5.07
CA GLU A 231 12.98 8.04 6.28
C GLU A 231 13.80 7.47 7.45
N ILE A 232 13.81 6.15 7.65
CA ILE A 232 14.64 5.46 8.66
C ILE A 232 16.12 5.75 8.41
N ARG A 233 16.60 5.60 7.16
CA ARG A 233 18.00 5.93 6.82
C ARG A 233 18.33 7.39 7.15
N ASN A 234 17.46 8.31 6.81
CA ASN A 234 17.67 9.74 7.04
C ASN A 234 17.64 10.09 8.53
N LEU A 235 16.77 9.45 9.33
CA LEU A 235 16.75 9.59 10.79
C LEU A 235 18.09 9.16 11.40
N LEU A 236 18.61 7.98 11.05
CA LEU A 236 19.89 7.47 11.55
C LEU A 236 21.04 8.39 11.14
N HIS A 237 21.08 8.82 9.88
CA HIS A 237 22.08 9.75 9.39
C HIS A 237 22.06 11.09 10.16
N GLY A 238 20.86 11.61 10.46
CA GLY A 238 20.65 12.86 11.20
C GLY A 238 21.23 12.86 12.62
N VAL A 239 21.44 11.69 13.21
CA VAL A 239 22.06 11.51 14.53
C VAL A 239 23.49 10.97 14.46
N GLY A 240 24.07 10.89 13.26
CA GLY A 240 25.44 10.40 13.06
C GLY A 240 25.59 8.88 13.24
N VAL A 241 24.48 8.13 13.19
CA VAL A 241 24.49 6.68 13.22
C VAL A 241 24.55 6.15 11.79
N GLU A 242 25.51 5.28 11.52
CA GLU A 242 25.64 4.63 10.22
C GLU A 242 24.45 3.70 9.97
N ALA A 243 23.89 3.79 8.75
CA ALA A 243 22.76 2.94 8.37
C ALA A 243 23.18 1.46 8.33
N PRO A 244 22.46 0.56 9.01
CA PRO A 244 22.78 -0.86 9.02
C PRO A 244 22.85 -1.44 7.60
N PRO A 245 23.77 -2.39 7.31
CA PRO A 245 23.90 -3.00 5.98
C PRO A 245 22.61 -3.59 5.42
N HIS A 246 21.78 -4.18 6.27
CA HIS A 246 20.48 -4.72 5.89
C HIS A 246 19.52 -3.64 5.35
N LEU A 247 19.53 -2.44 5.91
CA LEU A 247 18.75 -1.31 5.44
C LEU A 247 19.20 -0.84 4.05
N LEU A 248 20.50 -0.70 3.85
CA LEU A 248 21.08 -0.29 2.57
C LEU A 248 20.78 -1.34 1.49
N ALA A 249 20.99 -2.62 1.80
CA ALA A 249 20.68 -3.71 0.90
C ALA A 249 19.18 -3.81 0.55
N ALA A 250 18.28 -3.50 1.49
CA ALA A 250 16.83 -3.45 1.22
C ALA A 250 16.49 -2.28 0.30
N LEU A 251 17.04 -1.08 0.50
CA LEU A 251 16.88 0.07 -0.38
C LEU A 251 17.34 -0.24 -1.82
N ASP A 252 18.49 -0.89 -1.97
CA ASP A 252 19.05 -1.25 -3.27
C ASP A 252 18.20 -2.25 -4.06
N ARG A 253 17.47 -3.15 -3.36
CA ARG A 253 16.58 -4.12 -3.99
C ARG A 253 15.15 -3.59 -4.17
N ALA A 254 14.61 -2.85 -3.19
CA ALA A 254 13.22 -2.39 -3.20
C ALA A 254 12.95 -1.35 -4.30
N ALA A 255 13.94 -0.56 -4.68
CA ALA A 255 13.77 0.46 -5.70
C ALA A 255 13.68 -0.11 -7.14
N PRO A 256 14.51 -1.07 -7.58
CA PRO A 256 14.26 -1.81 -8.82
C PRO A 256 12.92 -2.55 -8.83
N ALA A 257 12.49 -3.14 -7.71
CA ALA A 257 11.20 -3.77 -7.56
C ALA A 257 10.04 -2.76 -7.77
N LEU A 258 10.13 -1.56 -7.19
CA LEU A 258 9.15 -0.50 -7.43
C LEU A 258 9.09 -0.10 -8.92
N ARG A 259 10.23 -0.05 -9.62
CA ARG A 259 10.27 0.26 -11.05
C ARG A 259 9.60 -0.79 -11.91
N LEU A 260 9.57 -2.07 -11.50
CA LEU A 260 8.85 -3.12 -12.21
C LEU A 260 7.38 -2.73 -12.38
N PHE A 261 6.77 -2.14 -11.35
CA PHE A 261 5.34 -1.78 -11.36
C PHE A 261 5.02 -0.51 -12.15
N ARG A 262 6.00 0.19 -12.75
CA ARG A 262 5.73 1.44 -13.47
C ARG A 262 5.31 1.19 -14.91
N HIS A 263 4.21 1.81 -15.29
CA HIS A 263 3.79 1.94 -16.67
C HIS A 263 4.56 3.04 -17.43
N GLY A 264 4.33 3.15 -18.73
CA GLY A 264 4.97 4.14 -19.57
C GLY A 264 4.58 5.58 -19.29
N ASP A 265 3.47 5.84 -18.59
CA ASP A 265 3.07 7.14 -18.05
C ASP A 265 3.81 7.51 -16.76
N GLY A 266 4.56 6.57 -16.20
CA GLY A 266 5.28 6.71 -14.94
C GLY A 266 4.46 6.38 -13.70
N GLY A 267 3.17 6.08 -13.82
CA GLY A 267 2.31 5.65 -12.73
C GLY A 267 2.45 4.16 -12.40
N LEU A 268 1.87 3.73 -11.27
CA LEU A 268 1.90 2.33 -10.82
C LEU A 268 0.81 1.49 -11.46
N ALA A 269 1.09 0.20 -11.59
CA ALA A 269 0.10 -0.84 -11.88
C ALA A 269 -0.88 -1.02 -10.70
N LEU A 270 -2.12 -1.42 -11.01
CA LEU A 270 -3.25 -1.42 -10.08
C LEU A 270 -3.53 -2.80 -9.50
N PHE A 271 -2.52 -3.44 -8.88
CA PHE A 271 -2.67 -4.72 -8.18
C PHE A 271 -2.90 -4.52 -6.68
N ASN A 272 -3.64 -5.44 -6.07
CA ASN A 272 -3.74 -5.60 -4.61
C ASN A 272 -3.93 -4.29 -3.85
N GLY A 273 -5.04 -3.62 -4.09
CA GLY A 273 -5.41 -2.39 -3.38
C GLY A 273 -4.67 -1.13 -3.83
N ALA A 274 -3.83 -1.21 -4.87
CA ALA A 274 -3.19 -0.03 -5.44
C ALA A 274 -4.20 0.86 -6.17
N ARG A 275 -3.90 2.17 -6.18
CA ARG A 275 -4.61 3.22 -6.92
C ARG A 275 -3.64 3.94 -7.84
N GLU A 276 -4.17 4.72 -8.74
CA GLU A 276 -3.33 5.63 -9.52
C GLU A 276 -2.64 6.63 -8.59
N GLU A 277 -1.32 6.69 -8.71
CA GLU A 277 -0.47 7.58 -7.96
C GLU A 277 0.18 8.61 -8.88
N ASN A 278 0.48 9.78 -8.34
CA ASN A 278 1.17 10.81 -9.07
C ASN A 278 2.60 10.34 -9.42
N SER A 279 2.92 10.31 -10.72
CA SER A 279 4.23 9.89 -11.20
C SER A 279 5.39 10.73 -10.62
N ALA A 280 5.16 12.01 -10.32
CA ALA A 280 6.15 12.86 -9.67
C ALA A 280 6.51 12.40 -8.25
N LEU A 281 5.56 11.82 -7.50
CA LEU A 281 5.87 11.20 -6.20
C LEU A 281 6.78 9.99 -6.39
N LEU A 282 6.51 9.13 -7.37
CA LEU A 282 7.35 7.98 -7.67
C LEU A 282 8.77 8.41 -8.04
N ASP A 283 8.91 9.43 -8.89
CA ASP A 283 10.22 9.97 -9.28
C ASP A 283 10.97 10.53 -8.08
N LEU A 284 10.29 11.24 -7.18
CA LEU A 284 10.87 11.75 -5.95
C LEU A 284 11.36 10.60 -5.04
N VAL A 285 10.53 9.57 -4.83
CA VAL A 285 10.89 8.42 -3.97
C VAL A 285 12.08 7.67 -4.56
N LEU A 286 12.10 7.39 -5.86
CA LEU A 286 13.23 6.73 -6.53
C LEU A 286 14.51 7.56 -6.46
N THR A 287 14.39 8.90 -6.55
CA THR A 287 15.53 9.82 -6.41
C THR A 287 16.05 9.83 -4.98
N GLN A 288 15.18 9.97 -3.98
CA GLN A 288 15.54 9.94 -2.56
C GLN A 288 16.09 8.58 -2.14
N GLY A 289 15.58 7.49 -2.72
CA GLY A 289 16.11 6.14 -2.54
C GLY A 289 17.49 5.92 -3.14
N GLN A 290 18.03 6.91 -3.87
CA GLN A 290 19.29 6.81 -4.62
C GLN A 290 19.32 5.59 -5.58
N ALA A 291 18.15 5.24 -6.10
CA ALA A 291 17.94 4.09 -6.94
C ALA A 291 18.72 4.20 -8.26
N ARG A 292 19.80 3.46 -8.37
CA ARG A 292 20.64 3.38 -9.59
C ARG A 292 20.25 2.15 -10.42
N GLY A 293 20.46 2.22 -11.75
CA GLY A 293 20.27 1.08 -12.62
C GLY A 293 18.86 0.96 -13.22
N ARG A 294 18.63 -0.17 -13.89
CA ARG A 294 17.36 -0.51 -14.55
C ARG A 294 16.36 -1.07 -13.54
N GLY A 295 15.06 -1.02 -13.87
CA GLY A 295 14.04 -1.75 -13.13
C GLY A 295 14.22 -3.26 -13.24
N ALA A 296 13.71 -4.00 -12.27
CA ALA A 296 13.59 -5.44 -12.37
C ALA A 296 12.63 -5.81 -13.52
N LEU A 297 12.90 -6.91 -14.20
CA LEU A 297 11.99 -7.49 -15.19
C LEU A 297 11.16 -8.63 -14.60
N GLU A 298 11.60 -9.17 -13.50
CA GLU A 298 10.91 -10.20 -12.75
C GLU A 298 11.18 -10.06 -11.24
N LEU A 299 10.20 -10.46 -10.46
CA LEU A 299 10.29 -10.59 -9.01
C LEU A 299 9.81 -12.02 -8.67
N PRO A 300 10.69 -13.02 -8.75
CA PRO A 300 10.28 -14.43 -8.62
C PRO A 300 9.70 -14.78 -7.26
N GLU A 301 10.24 -14.20 -6.17
CA GLU A 301 9.74 -14.44 -4.82
C GLU A 301 8.44 -13.67 -4.53
N THR A 302 8.35 -12.43 -5.05
CA THR A 302 7.13 -11.63 -4.94
C THR A 302 6.07 -12.09 -5.95
N GLY A 303 6.49 -12.69 -7.05
CA GLY A 303 5.60 -13.27 -8.07
C GLY A 303 5.05 -12.25 -9.06
N PHE A 304 5.86 -11.29 -9.53
CA PHE A 304 5.49 -10.38 -10.61
C PHE A 304 6.44 -10.50 -11.79
N GLN A 305 5.87 -10.39 -12.99
CA GLN A 305 6.60 -10.47 -14.25
C GLN A 305 6.36 -9.21 -15.09
N ARG A 306 7.41 -8.72 -15.74
CA ARG A 306 7.36 -7.58 -16.66
C ARG A 306 7.91 -7.99 -18.04
N LEU A 307 7.08 -7.88 -19.06
CA LEU A 307 7.51 -7.95 -20.46
C LEU A 307 7.60 -6.53 -21.01
N GLN A 308 8.64 -6.27 -21.80
CA GLN A 308 8.81 -4.94 -22.40
C GLN A 308 9.51 -5.07 -23.75
N ALA A 309 8.85 -4.61 -24.81
CA ALA A 309 9.40 -4.52 -26.14
C ALA A 309 8.85 -3.29 -26.87
N GLY A 310 9.66 -2.62 -27.67
CA GLY A 310 9.28 -1.39 -28.35
C GLY A 310 8.73 -0.35 -27.38
N ARG A 311 7.47 0.04 -27.56
CA ARG A 311 6.73 0.96 -26.70
C ARG A 311 5.81 0.27 -25.70
N SER A 312 5.68 -1.05 -25.77
CA SER A 312 4.74 -1.83 -24.98
C SER A 312 5.38 -2.35 -23.71
N VAL A 313 4.62 -2.27 -22.62
CA VAL A 313 4.94 -2.78 -21.29
C VAL A 313 3.76 -3.61 -20.81
N ILE A 314 4.02 -4.85 -20.40
CA ILE A 314 3.05 -5.73 -19.75
C ILE A 314 3.57 -6.04 -18.36
N ILE A 315 2.69 -5.97 -17.35
CA ILE A 315 2.99 -6.33 -15.97
C ILE A 315 1.94 -7.36 -15.55
N MET A 316 2.39 -8.53 -15.09
CA MET A 316 1.51 -9.66 -14.73
C MET A 316 1.73 -10.09 -13.30
N ASP A 317 0.62 -10.33 -12.58
CA ASP A 317 0.61 -11.00 -11.27
C ASP A 317 0.72 -12.52 -11.50
N ALA A 318 1.89 -13.07 -11.34
CA ALA A 318 2.22 -14.48 -11.56
C ALA A 318 2.79 -15.11 -10.28
N GLY A 319 2.24 -14.76 -9.11
CA GLY A 319 2.68 -15.31 -7.85
C GLY A 319 1.55 -15.65 -6.87
N PRO A 320 1.85 -16.43 -5.83
CA PRO A 320 0.84 -16.78 -4.84
C PRO A 320 0.40 -15.54 -4.08
N PRO A 321 -0.91 -15.37 -3.76
CA PRO A 321 -1.37 -14.30 -2.92
C PRO A 321 -0.62 -14.25 -1.58
N PRO A 322 -0.50 -13.07 -0.94
CA PRO A 322 0.22 -12.92 0.32
C PRO A 322 -0.22 -13.96 1.36
N ARG A 323 0.74 -14.48 2.13
CA ARG A 323 0.47 -15.40 3.23
C ARG A 323 0.05 -14.58 4.44
N GLY A 324 -1.25 -14.45 4.66
CA GLY A 324 -1.84 -13.86 5.85
C GLY A 324 -2.59 -14.88 6.68
N ARG A 325 -2.75 -14.63 7.96
CA ARG A 325 -3.70 -15.37 8.81
C ARG A 325 -5.08 -14.83 8.51
N ALA A 326 -5.87 -15.57 7.75
CA ALA A 326 -7.23 -15.15 7.43
C ALA A 326 -8.03 -14.83 8.70
N GLY A 327 -8.58 -13.62 8.76
CA GLY A 327 -9.37 -13.15 9.90
C GLY A 327 -8.57 -12.82 11.16
N ALA A 328 -7.23 -12.73 11.09
CA ALA A 328 -6.44 -12.24 12.20
C ALA A 328 -6.60 -10.73 12.32
N THR A 329 -7.09 -10.29 13.49
CA THR A 329 -7.23 -8.87 13.81
C THR A 329 -6.25 -8.48 14.90
N GLY A 330 -5.65 -7.31 14.70
CA GLY A 330 -4.85 -6.64 15.71
C GLY A 330 -5.68 -5.78 16.67
N LEU A 331 -5.01 -4.87 17.32
CA LEU A 331 -5.63 -3.95 18.27
C LEU A 331 -6.67 -3.05 17.59
N GLY A 332 -7.81 -2.85 18.24
CA GLY A 332 -8.91 -2.02 17.71
C GLY A 332 -9.62 -2.57 16.48
N GLY A 333 -9.41 -3.85 16.14
CA GLY A 333 -10.02 -4.49 14.97
C GLY A 333 -9.31 -4.21 13.66
N LEU A 334 -8.07 -3.73 13.70
CA LEU A 334 -7.24 -3.58 12.50
C LEU A 334 -6.79 -4.94 11.97
N PRO A 335 -6.79 -5.16 10.63
CA PRO A 335 -6.21 -6.36 10.05
C PRO A 335 -4.73 -6.49 10.42
N SER A 336 -4.26 -7.69 10.76
CA SER A 336 -2.87 -7.93 11.15
C SER A 336 -2.05 -8.70 10.11
N GLY A 337 -2.70 -9.22 9.06
CA GLY A 337 -2.09 -10.07 8.03
C GLY A 337 -1.60 -9.32 6.80
N ALA A 338 -0.58 -9.86 6.14
CA ALA A 338 -0.02 -9.32 4.89
C ALA A 338 -1.01 -9.33 3.71
N ASP A 339 -2.09 -10.09 3.80
CA ASP A 339 -3.12 -10.20 2.75
C ASP A 339 -4.28 -9.19 2.88
N ARG A 340 -4.18 -8.21 3.79
CA ARG A 340 -5.23 -7.20 4.06
C ARG A 340 -5.67 -6.40 2.82
N PHE A 341 -4.78 -6.24 1.84
CA PHE A 341 -5.05 -5.58 0.57
C PHE A 341 -5.13 -6.53 -0.62
N ALA A 342 -5.03 -7.84 -0.38
CA ALA A 342 -4.99 -8.81 -1.46
C ALA A 342 -6.32 -8.89 -2.22
N HIS A 343 -6.21 -9.06 -3.53
CA HIS A 343 -7.30 -9.26 -4.47
C HIS A 343 -7.26 -10.68 -5.03
N ALA A 344 -8.37 -11.16 -5.55
CA ALA A 344 -8.47 -12.43 -6.26
C ALA A 344 -8.08 -12.25 -7.75
N GLY A 345 -6.91 -11.66 -8.00
CA GLY A 345 -6.45 -11.23 -9.33
C GLY A 345 -5.30 -12.05 -9.91
N THR A 346 -5.06 -13.28 -9.43
CA THR A 346 -3.96 -14.13 -9.91
C THR A 346 -4.02 -14.33 -11.42
N LEU A 347 -2.86 -14.22 -12.10
CA LEU A 347 -2.65 -14.20 -13.56
C LEU A 347 -3.34 -13.04 -14.30
N SER A 348 -3.81 -12.02 -13.59
CA SER A 348 -4.19 -10.77 -14.26
C SER A 348 -2.96 -10.01 -14.75
N PHE A 349 -3.13 -9.24 -15.81
CA PHE A 349 -2.07 -8.37 -16.32
C PHE A 349 -2.58 -6.98 -16.67
N GLU A 350 -1.67 -6.04 -16.70
CA GLU A 350 -1.88 -4.69 -17.23
C GLU A 350 -0.94 -4.43 -18.41
N MET A 351 -1.38 -3.60 -19.35
CA MET A 351 -0.60 -3.22 -20.52
C MET A 351 -0.64 -1.72 -20.76
N SER A 352 0.51 -1.13 -21.06
CA SER A 352 0.63 0.23 -21.57
C SER A 352 1.44 0.26 -22.87
N VAL A 353 1.16 1.27 -23.71
CA VAL A 353 1.84 1.50 -24.99
C VAL A 353 2.32 2.95 -25.02
N GLY A 354 3.61 3.16 -24.90
CA GLY A 354 4.16 4.49 -24.65
C GLY A 354 3.61 5.02 -23.32
N ARG A 355 2.95 6.18 -23.34
CA ARG A 355 2.33 6.78 -22.16
C ARG A 355 0.85 6.43 -21.96
N ASP A 356 0.26 5.69 -22.90
CA ASP A 356 -1.15 5.33 -22.79
C ASP A 356 -1.32 3.98 -22.10
N ARG A 357 -2.19 3.89 -21.11
CA ARG A 357 -2.64 2.61 -20.56
C ARG A 357 -3.70 2.02 -21.48
N LEU A 358 -3.59 0.76 -21.79
CA LEU A 358 -4.52 0.06 -22.68
C LEU A 358 -5.38 -0.92 -21.90
N ILE A 359 -4.76 -1.94 -21.28
CA ILE A 359 -5.41 -2.93 -20.42
C ILE A 359 -4.98 -2.65 -18.98
N VAL A 360 -5.95 -2.62 -18.08
CA VAL A 360 -5.74 -2.31 -16.65
C VAL A 360 -6.53 -3.28 -15.77
N ASN A 361 -6.24 -3.31 -14.49
CA ASN A 361 -7.17 -3.79 -13.47
C ASN A 361 -7.99 -2.62 -12.93
N CYS A 362 -9.09 -2.89 -12.24
CA CYS A 362 -9.98 -1.83 -11.72
C CYS A 362 -9.40 -1.10 -10.50
N GLY A 363 -8.29 -1.59 -9.92
CA GLY A 363 -7.66 -0.97 -8.76
C GLY A 363 -8.49 -1.09 -7.48
N ALA A 364 -8.24 -0.17 -6.53
CA ALA A 364 -9.01 -0.10 -5.29
C ALA A 364 -10.18 0.87 -5.40
N ALA A 365 -11.20 0.67 -4.55
CA ALA A 365 -12.39 1.50 -4.52
C ALA A 365 -12.05 3.00 -4.36
N PRO A 366 -12.70 3.88 -5.13
CA PRO A 366 -12.58 5.32 -4.95
C PRO A 366 -13.02 5.75 -3.55
N ALA A 367 -12.61 6.94 -3.15
CA ALA A 367 -13.07 7.54 -1.91
C ALA A 367 -14.59 7.75 -1.91
N GLY A 368 -15.24 7.37 -0.81
CA GLY A 368 -16.69 7.48 -0.66
C GLY A 368 -17.50 6.35 -1.28
N GLU A 369 -16.86 5.39 -1.93
CA GLU A 369 -17.50 4.27 -2.65
C GLU A 369 -17.26 2.92 -1.93
N GLU A 370 -17.57 2.86 -0.64
CA GLU A 370 -17.35 1.64 0.19
C GLU A 370 -18.02 0.39 -0.39
N GLY A 371 -19.18 0.53 -1.00
CA GLY A 371 -19.92 -0.57 -1.62
C GLY A 371 -19.16 -1.28 -2.74
N TRP A 372 -18.14 -0.65 -3.31
CA TRP A 372 -17.32 -1.23 -4.38
C TRP A 372 -16.12 -2.02 -3.88
N ARG A 373 -15.79 -1.97 -2.59
CA ARG A 373 -14.58 -2.58 -2.05
C ARG A 373 -14.46 -4.06 -2.43
N ASP A 374 -15.46 -4.86 -2.14
CA ASP A 374 -15.41 -6.30 -2.39
C ASP A 374 -15.58 -6.63 -3.89
N ALA A 375 -16.38 -5.85 -4.61
CA ALA A 375 -16.52 -5.99 -6.06
C ALA A 375 -15.18 -5.78 -6.79
N LEU A 376 -14.39 -4.77 -6.38
CA LEU A 376 -13.09 -4.47 -7.00
C LEU A 376 -11.97 -5.44 -6.56
N ARG A 377 -12.17 -6.20 -5.49
CA ARG A 377 -11.28 -7.28 -5.08
C ARG A 377 -11.55 -8.60 -5.81
N ALA A 378 -12.75 -8.74 -6.41
CA ALA A 378 -13.16 -9.96 -7.10
C ALA A 378 -12.34 -10.22 -8.37
N THR A 379 -12.21 -11.49 -8.76
CA THR A 379 -11.53 -11.87 -10.01
C THR A 379 -12.13 -11.15 -11.22
N ALA A 380 -13.43 -10.92 -11.21
CA ALA A 380 -14.14 -10.22 -12.29
C ALA A 380 -13.69 -8.76 -12.51
N ALA A 381 -13.05 -8.11 -11.53
CA ALA A 381 -12.49 -6.77 -11.63
C ALA A 381 -11.03 -6.74 -12.13
N HIS A 382 -10.52 -7.89 -12.58
CA HIS A 382 -9.14 -8.05 -13.05
C HIS A 382 -9.10 -8.56 -14.49
N SER A 383 -8.07 -8.19 -15.23
CA SER A 383 -7.88 -8.62 -16.62
C SER A 383 -7.35 -10.06 -16.67
N THR A 384 -8.23 -11.01 -16.35
CA THR A 384 -7.96 -12.45 -16.28
C THR A 384 -9.21 -13.29 -16.56
N LEU A 385 -9.07 -14.62 -16.50
CA LEU A 385 -10.17 -15.58 -16.63
C LEU A 385 -10.99 -15.63 -15.34
N VAL A 386 -12.30 -15.73 -15.47
CA VAL A 386 -13.27 -15.98 -14.39
C VAL A 386 -14.03 -17.26 -14.72
N LEU A 387 -14.11 -18.18 -13.77
CA LEU A 387 -14.74 -19.49 -13.94
C LEU A 387 -16.05 -19.57 -13.18
N SER A 388 -17.18 -19.74 -13.88
CA SER A 388 -18.54 -19.89 -13.31
C SER A 388 -18.85 -18.87 -12.20
N ASP A 389 -18.54 -17.59 -12.44
CA ASP A 389 -18.69 -16.47 -11.50
C ASP A 389 -18.00 -16.71 -10.13
N THR A 390 -17.02 -17.60 -10.08
CA THR A 390 -16.27 -17.93 -8.87
C THR A 390 -14.90 -17.28 -8.89
N ASN A 391 -14.53 -16.64 -7.76
CA ASN A 391 -13.22 -16.03 -7.61
C ASN A 391 -12.10 -17.09 -7.51
N SER A 392 -10.95 -16.79 -8.09
CA SER A 392 -9.71 -17.60 -7.95
C SER A 392 -9.24 -17.71 -6.50
N SER A 393 -9.59 -16.73 -5.67
CA SER A 393 -9.40 -16.73 -4.22
C SER A 393 -10.71 -16.34 -3.51
N GLU A 394 -10.99 -16.94 -2.36
CA GLU A 394 -12.15 -16.60 -1.53
C GLU A 394 -11.92 -15.22 -0.88
N LEU A 395 -12.81 -14.28 -1.11
CA LEU A 395 -12.76 -12.98 -0.45
C LEU A 395 -13.29 -13.09 0.99
N ARG A 396 -12.56 -12.48 1.92
CA ARG A 396 -13.00 -12.27 3.31
C ARG A 396 -12.97 -10.78 3.65
N PRO A 397 -13.69 -10.35 4.68
CA PRO A 397 -13.66 -8.95 5.13
C PRO A 397 -12.22 -8.45 5.33
N GLU A 398 -11.34 -9.32 5.84
CA GLU A 398 -9.95 -9.04 6.12
C GLU A 398 -9.05 -10.12 5.48
N GLY A 399 -8.56 -9.83 4.26
CA GLY A 399 -7.69 -10.74 3.54
C GLY A 399 -8.43 -11.76 2.65
N LEU A 400 -7.82 -12.93 2.47
CA LEU A 400 -8.31 -14.01 1.62
C LEU A 400 -8.47 -15.31 2.41
N GLY A 401 -9.49 -16.08 2.07
CA GLY A 401 -9.68 -17.45 2.53
C GLY A 401 -8.92 -18.45 1.67
N ARG A 402 -9.67 -19.37 0.97
CA ARG A 402 -9.10 -20.23 -0.06
C ARG A 402 -8.39 -19.39 -1.11
N LYS A 403 -7.20 -19.80 -1.50
CA LYS A 403 -6.36 -19.08 -2.49
C LYS A 403 -5.47 -20.08 -3.23
N PRO A 404 -4.93 -19.72 -4.40
CA PRO A 404 -3.95 -20.56 -5.09
C PRO A 404 -2.77 -20.92 -4.17
N GLU A 405 -2.42 -22.21 -4.17
CA GLU A 405 -1.28 -22.72 -3.41
C GLU A 405 -0.08 -22.96 -4.31
N THR A 406 -0.34 -23.43 -5.55
CA THR A 406 0.68 -23.73 -6.55
C THR A 406 0.56 -22.74 -7.69
N ILE A 407 1.67 -22.06 -7.97
CA ILE A 407 1.83 -21.23 -9.16
C ILE A 407 3.13 -21.64 -9.83
N GLU A 408 3.04 -21.96 -11.12
CA GLU A 408 4.20 -22.27 -11.95
C GLU A 408 4.41 -21.13 -12.92
N VAL A 409 5.65 -20.73 -13.16
CA VAL A 409 6.02 -19.64 -14.07
C VAL A 409 7.18 -20.09 -14.93
N GLU A 410 7.07 -19.92 -16.22
CA GLU A 410 8.13 -20.12 -17.19
C GLU A 410 8.27 -18.86 -18.06
N ARG A 411 9.48 -18.37 -18.20
CA ARG A 411 9.82 -17.21 -19.04
C ARG A 411 10.90 -17.58 -20.02
N GLN A 412 10.71 -17.16 -21.26
CA GLN A 412 11.70 -17.33 -22.33
C GLN A 412 11.85 -16.03 -23.12
N GLU A 413 13.06 -15.75 -23.58
CA GLU A 413 13.37 -14.63 -24.44
C GLU A 413 14.23 -15.13 -25.60
N ALA A 414 13.80 -14.82 -26.82
CA ALA A 414 14.51 -15.17 -28.02
C ALA A 414 14.40 -14.05 -29.07
N THR A 415 15.55 -13.60 -29.58
CA THR A 415 15.61 -12.55 -30.61
C THR A 415 14.80 -11.30 -30.29
N GLY A 416 14.77 -10.90 -29.01
CA GLY A 416 14.00 -9.73 -28.53
C GLY A 416 12.52 -9.96 -28.30
N ALA A 417 11.94 -11.06 -28.77
CA ALA A 417 10.59 -11.48 -28.42
C ALA A 417 10.58 -12.14 -27.04
N GLN A 418 9.51 -11.94 -26.30
CA GLN A 418 9.37 -12.42 -24.94
C GLN A 418 8.15 -13.32 -24.81
N TRP A 419 8.34 -14.44 -24.12
CA TRP A 419 7.31 -15.42 -23.83
C TRP A 419 7.20 -15.60 -22.32
N LEU A 420 5.98 -15.61 -21.82
CA LEU A 420 5.66 -15.87 -20.42
C LEU A 420 4.51 -16.85 -20.35
N GLU A 421 4.70 -17.96 -19.65
CA GLU A 421 3.65 -18.90 -19.30
C GLU A 421 3.53 -18.94 -17.76
N ALA A 422 2.32 -18.92 -17.25
CA ALA A 422 2.05 -19.12 -15.83
C ALA A 422 0.76 -19.87 -15.63
N SER A 423 0.70 -20.67 -14.55
CA SER A 423 -0.50 -21.42 -14.16
C SER A 423 -0.80 -21.28 -12.67
N HIS A 424 -2.07 -21.45 -12.28
CA HIS A 424 -2.48 -21.49 -10.89
C HIS A 424 -3.61 -22.50 -10.64
N ASP A 425 -3.65 -23.04 -9.42
CA ASP A 425 -4.60 -24.05 -8.97
C ASP A 425 -5.79 -23.49 -8.15
N GLY A 426 -6.06 -22.18 -8.22
CA GLY A 426 -7.09 -21.52 -7.40
C GLY A 426 -8.51 -22.07 -7.55
N TRP A 427 -8.81 -22.74 -8.65
CA TRP A 427 -10.08 -23.43 -8.88
C TRP A 427 -10.01 -24.96 -8.73
N ARG A 428 -8.88 -25.52 -8.29
CA ARG A 428 -8.76 -26.98 -8.05
C ARG A 428 -9.77 -27.47 -7.03
N GLY A 429 -9.97 -26.74 -5.92
CA GLY A 429 -10.95 -27.10 -4.90
C GLY A 429 -12.39 -27.15 -5.43
N PRO A 430 -12.95 -26.06 -5.98
CA PRO A 430 -14.35 -26.03 -6.41
C PRO A 430 -14.65 -26.77 -7.72
N PHE A 431 -13.69 -26.89 -8.65
CA PHE A 431 -13.93 -27.41 -10.01
C PHE A 431 -12.90 -28.46 -10.46
N GLY A 432 -11.89 -28.77 -9.66
CA GLY A 432 -10.75 -29.58 -10.11
C GLY A 432 -9.86 -28.89 -11.16
N ALA A 433 -10.08 -27.61 -11.42
CA ALA A 433 -9.53 -26.89 -12.55
C ALA A 433 -8.21 -26.19 -12.23
N VAL A 434 -7.29 -26.17 -13.21
CA VAL A 434 -6.07 -25.37 -13.22
C VAL A 434 -6.17 -24.39 -14.40
N HIS A 435 -5.91 -23.13 -14.15
CA HIS A 435 -5.84 -22.10 -15.19
C HIS A 435 -4.37 -21.87 -15.59
N ARG A 436 -4.11 -21.91 -16.89
CA ARG A 436 -2.81 -21.63 -17.51
C ARG A 436 -2.97 -20.48 -18.49
N ARG A 437 -2.13 -19.45 -18.36
CA ARG A 437 -2.08 -18.30 -19.25
C ARG A 437 -0.71 -18.22 -19.92
N ARG A 438 -0.71 -18.00 -21.22
CA ARG A 438 0.48 -17.72 -22.03
C ARG A 438 0.39 -16.33 -22.63
N LEU A 439 1.47 -15.56 -22.55
CA LEU A 439 1.61 -14.27 -23.21
C LEU A 439 2.88 -14.28 -24.06
N TYR A 440 2.75 -13.82 -25.30
CA TYR A 440 3.86 -13.61 -26.22
C TYR A 440 3.87 -12.15 -26.67
N LEU A 441 4.97 -11.46 -26.45
CA LEU A 441 5.19 -10.09 -26.90
C LEU A 441 6.30 -10.10 -27.98
N ALA A 442 5.95 -9.66 -29.19
CA ALA A 442 6.92 -9.54 -30.28
C ALA A 442 8.01 -8.50 -29.97
N GLU A 443 9.19 -8.64 -30.56
CA GLU A 443 10.34 -7.72 -30.43
C GLU A 443 9.95 -6.26 -30.71
N SER A 444 9.12 -6.03 -31.74
CA SER A 444 8.62 -4.69 -32.12
C SER A 444 7.71 -4.06 -31.05
N GLY A 445 7.10 -4.87 -30.17
CA GLY A 445 6.15 -4.43 -29.16
C GLY A 445 4.76 -4.08 -29.68
N ASP A 446 4.45 -4.35 -30.95
CA ASP A 446 3.17 -4.04 -31.59
C ASP A 446 2.26 -5.27 -31.81
N ASP A 447 2.71 -6.45 -31.40
CA ASP A 447 1.95 -7.70 -31.42
C ASP A 447 2.02 -8.40 -30.06
N LEU A 448 0.89 -8.42 -29.35
CA LEU A 448 0.69 -9.19 -28.14
C LEU A 448 -0.27 -10.34 -28.43
N ARG A 449 0.16 -11.57 -28.18
CA ARG A 449 -0.68 -12.77 -28.29
C ARG A 449 -0.85 -13.37 -26.91
N GLY A 450 -2.07 -13.82 -26.61
CA GLY A 450 -2.41 -14.49 -25.37
C GLY A 450 -3.19 -15.77 -25.62
N GLU A 451 -3.01 -16.76 -24.76
CA GLU A 451 -3.78 -17.99 -24.70
C GLU A 451 -4.15 -18.28 -23.24
N ASP A 452 -5.43 -18.57 -23.01
CA ASP A 452 -5.93 -19.05 -21.73
C ASP A 452 -6.39 -20.49 -21.89
N VAL A 453 -5.85 -21.40 -21.08
CA VAL A 453 -6.17 -22.82 -21.08
C VAL A 453 -6.73 -23.18 -19.71
N LEU A 454 -7.86 -23.88 -19.71
CA LEU A 454 -8.46 -24.46 -18.52
C LEU A 454 -8.25 -25.99 -18.53
N GLU A 455 -7.37 -26.46 -17.66
CA GLU A 455 -7.11 -27.89 -17.50
C GLU A 455 -8.12 -28.49 -16.50
N LEU A 456 -8.90 -29.45 -16.96
CA LEU A 456 -9.96 -30.10 -16.17
C LEU A 456 -9.65 -31.58 -15.97
N PRO A 457 -10.17 -32.21 -14.89
CA PRO A 457 -10.12 -33.65 -14.76
C PRO A 457 -10.81 -34.37 -15.96
N PRO A 458 -10.38 -35.54 -16.34
CA PRO A 458 -11.11 -36.37 -17.31
C PRO A 458 -12.59 -36.48 -16.92
N ASP A 459 -13.47 -36.40 -17.92
CA ASP A 459 -14.93 -36.49 -17.76
C ASP A 459 -15.61 -35.43 -16.90
N ALA A 460 -14.88 -34.39 -16.47
CA ALA A 460 -15.49 -33.24 -15.77
C ALA A 460 -16.36 -32.42 -16.73
N PRO A 461 -17.54 -31.94 -16.29
CA PRO A 461 -18.32 -31.01 -17.10
C PRO A 461 -17.53 -29.71 -17.32
N VAL A 462 -17.51 -29.23 -18.56
CA VAL A 462 -16.82 -27.97 -18.90
C VAL A 462 -17.62 -26.79 -18.31
N PRO A 463 -17.08 -26.06 -17.32
CA PRO A 463 -17.76 -24.92 -16.74
C PRO A 463 -17.75 -23.73 -17.71
N ILE A 464 -18.72 -22.82 -17.54
CA ILE A 464 -18.71 -21.54 -18.28
C ILE A 464 -17.56 -20.69 -17.76
N PHE A 465 -16.78 -20.12 -18.65
CA PHE A 465 -15.72 -19.17 -18.28
C PHE A 465 -15.76 -17.92 -19.16
N VAL A 466 -15.24 -16.83 -18.62
CA VAL A 466 -15.13 -15.54 -19.30
C VAL A 466 -13.71 -15.00 -19.09
N VAL A 467 -13.05 -14.63 -20.16
CA VAL A 467 -11.78 -13.87 -20.09
C VAL A 467 -12.12 -12.38 -20.19
N ARG A 468 -11.69 -11.61 -19.21
CA ARG A 468 -11.92 -10.15 -19.17
C ARG A 468 -10.65 -9.38 -19.44
N PHE A 469 -10.79 -8.29 -20.18
CA PHE A 469 -9.76 -7.27 -20.39
C PHE A 469 -10.39 -5.92 -20.09
N HIS A 470 -10.11 -5.37 -18.91
CA HIS A 470 -10.58 -4.04 -18.53
C HIS A 470 -9.77 -3.00 -19.29
N LEU A 471 -10.46 -2.11 -19.99
CA LEU A 471 -9.80 -1.04 -20.73
C LEU A 471 -9.68 0.20 -19.85
N HIS A 472 -8.55 0.90 -19.98
CA HIS A 472 -8.40 2.18 -19.33
C HIS A 472 -9.48 3.17 -19.81
N PRO A 473 -10.06 4.04 -18.95
CA PRO A 473 -11.16 4.96 -19.32
C PRO A 473 -10.86 5.87 -20.53
N ALA A 474 -9.59 6.14 -20.81
CA ALA A 474 -9.18 6.94 -21.98
C ALA A 474 -9.17 6.17 -23.30
N VAL A 475 -9.43 4.85 -23.29
CA VAL A 475 -9.46 4.01 -24.50
C VAL A 475 -10.86 3.99 -25.08
N THR A 476 -10.98 4.25 -26.38
CA THR A 476 -12.24 4.08 -27.11
C THR A 476 -12.25 2.70 -27.77
N ALA A 477 -13.27 1.89 -27.47
CA ALA A 477 -13.46 0.57 -28.04
C ALA A 477 -14.63 0.56 -29.04
N ASN A 478 -14.42 -0.02 -30.22
CA ASN A 478 -15.44 -0.18 -31.25
C ASN A 478 -15.46 -1.63 -31.76
N LEU A 479 -16.55 -2.34 -31.52
CA LEU A 479 -16.78 -3.67 -32.05
C LEU A 479 -16.98 -3.57 -33.57
N LEU A 480 -16.33 -4.43 -34.35
CA LEU A 480 -16.56 -4.52 -35.79
C LEU A 480 -17.93 -5.11 -36.08
N GLN A 481 -18.51 -4.75 -37.24
CA GLN A 481 -19.87 -5.17 -37.62
C GLN A 481 -20.05 -6.69 -37.70
N ASP A 482 -18.99 -7.44 -38.01
CA ASP A 482 -18.97 -8.90 -38.06
C ASP A 482 -18.63 -9.55 -36.70
N GLU A 483 -18.52 -8.74 -35.64
CA GLU A 483 -18.12 -9.18 -34.28
C GLU A 483 -16.78 -9.97 -34.23
N SER A 484 -15.96 -9.85 -35.27
CA SER A 484 -14.71 -10.61 -35.38
C SER A 484 -13.55 -9.97 -34.61
N ALA A 485 -13.68 -8.69 -34.25
CA ALA A 485 -12.64 -7.95 -33.53
C ALA A 485 -13.15 -6.66 -32.91
N VAL A 486 -12.41 -6.16 -31.94
CA VAL A 486 -12.59 -4.83 -31.36
C VAL A 486 -11.42 -3.93 -31.79
N LEU A 487 -11.73 -2.75 -32.29
CA LEU A 487 -10.77 -1.68 -32.52
C LEU A 487 -10.65 -0.83 -31.27
N LEU A 488 -9.43 -0.73 -30.76
CA LEU A 488 -9.08 0.03 -29.56
C LEU A 488 -8.28 1.26 -29.98
N ARG A 489 -8.77 2.45 -29.67
CA ARG A 489 -8.06 3.71 -29.94
C ARG A 489 -7.58 4.32 -28.65
N LEU A 490 -6.26 4.54 -28.56
CA LEU A 490 -5.59 5.19 -27.45
C LEU A 490 -5.74 6.70 -27.50
N ALA A 491 -5.51 7.40 -26.39
CA ALA A 491 -5.57 8.86 -26.30
C ALA A 491 -4.56 9.54 -27.25
N SER A 492 -3.39 8.92 -27.47
CA SER A 492 -2.40 9.39 -28.45
C SER A 492 -2.82 9.27 -29.91
N GLY A 493 -3.96 8.61 -30.20
CA GLY A 493 -4.42 8.30 -31.56
C GLY A 493 -3.92 6.97 -32.11
N ALA A 494 -3.02 6.26 -31.40
CA ALA A 494 -2.58 4.93 -31.82
C ALA A 494 -3.75 3.93 -31.75
N GLY A 495 -3.82 3.00 -32.69
CA GLY A 495 -4.86 1.99 -32.80
C GLY A 495 -4.32 0.58 -32.52
N TRP A 496 -5.11 -0.21 -31.78
CA TRP A 496 -4.88 -1.65 -31.59
C TRP A 496 -6.11 -2.43 -32.05
N LYS A 497 -5.90 -3.64 -32.52
CA LYS A 497 -6.97 -4.55 -32.92
C LYS A 497 -6.92 -5.80 -32.06
N LEU A 498 -7.95 -5.99 -31.22
CA LEU A 498 -8.12 -7.20 -30.44
C LEU A 498 -8.97 -8.20 -31.24
N ARG A 499 -8.51 -9.46 -31.30
CA ARG A 499 -9.24 -10.58 -31.87
C ARG A 499 -9.28 -11.73 -30.88
N ALA A 500 -10.38 -12.45 -30.85
CA ALA A 500 -10.50 -13.71 -30.12
C ALA A 500 -10.63 -14.89 -31.10
N LYS A 501 -10.07 -16.05 -30.69
CA LYS A 501 -10.24 -17.33 -31.34
C LYS A 501 -10.70 -18.34 -30.29
N GLY A 502 -11.74 -19.10 -30.60
CA GLY A 502 -12.31 -20.06 -29.62
C GLY A 502 -13.33 -19.43 -28.65
N ALA A 503 -13.58 -18.13 -28.77
CA ALA A 503 -14.59 -17.41 -27.96
C ALA A 503 -15.23 -16.29 -28.81
N ARG A 504 -16.35 -15.76 -28.35
CA ARG A 504 -16.93 -14.51 -28.86
C ARG A 504 -16.32 -13.33 -28.12
N VAL A 505 -16.17 -12.22 -28.83
CA VAL A 505 -15.70 -10.95 -28.23
C VAL A 505 -16.91 -10.12 -27.80
#